data_bbda512155e4973f278a53eeada25eff
#
_entry.id   bbda512155e4973f278a53eeada25eff
#
_cell.length_a   1.000
_cell.length_b   1.000
_cell.length_c   1.000
_cell.angle_alpha   90.00
_cell.angle_beta   90.00
_cell.angle_gamma   90.00
#
_symmetry.space_group_name_H-M   'P 1'
#
loop_
_entity.id
_entity.type
_entity.pdbx_description
1 polymer ?
#
loop_
_entity_poly.entity_id
_entity_poly.type
_entity_poly.pdbx_seq_one_letter_code
_entity_poly.pdbx_strand_id
1 'polypeptide(L)'
;AEFWMIEPEVAFNDLNDNMDLTEDFLKYCCSYILENCVEELKFLDERSAKEQSQKPQNERNKLGLIESIKFVVDNPFKRLSYTEAIDTLLNSKHYKKKKFQFPVEWGVDLQSEHERYLVEKEFNCPVILSDYPAKIKAFYMRVNDDNKTVAAMDVLFPGVGEIVGGSQREERLDVLLAKCEEFNIEKDELWWYLETRKLGTVPHAGFGMGFERLVMFLTGMSNIRDVIP
;
A
#
# COMPACT_ATOMS: atom_id res chain seq x y z
N ALA A 1 17.80 -10.08 6.85
CA ALA A 1 17.11 -9.00 7.57
C ALA A 1 15.82 -9.57 8.14
N GLU A 2 15.45 -9.17 9.34
CA GLU A 2 14.21 -9.53 10.01
C GLU A 2 13.30 -8.31 10.00
N PHE A 3 11.99 -8.52 9.79
CA PHE A 3 10.96 -7.51 9.91
C PHE A 3 9.64 -8.17 10.30
N TRP A 4 8.80 -7.43 10.99
CA TRP A 4 7.52 -7.92 11.44
C TRP A 4 6.43 -7.51 10.46
N MET A 5 5.48 -8.43 10.22
CA MET A 5 4.35 -8.20 9.35
C MET A 5 3.04 -8.50 10.07
N ILE A 6 2.03 -7.70 9.79
CA ILE A 6 0.63 -8.01 10.12
C ILE A 6 -0.01 -8.47 8.82
N GLU A 7 -0.43 -9.75 8.79
CA GLU A 7 -0.84 -10.43 7.57
C GLU A 7 -2.18 -11.16 7.75
N PRO A 8 -3.31 -10.44 7.84
CA PRO A 8 -4.62 -11.07 7.88
C PRO A 8 -4.96 -11.72 6.54
N GLU A 9 -5.61 -12.88 6.59
CA GLU A 9 -6.15 -13.59 5.44
C GLU A 9 -7.60 -13.97 5.76
N VAL A 10 -8.57 -13.53 4.95
CA VAL A 10 -9.99 -13.63 5.28
C VAL A 10 -10.73 -14.42 4.20
N ALA A 11 -11.33 -15.53 4.63
CA ALA A 11 -12.17 -16.35 3.78
C ALA A 11 -13.45 -15.58 3.39
N PHE A 12 -13.89 -15.78 2.14
CA PHE A 12 -15.07 -15.20 1.50
C PHE A 12 -14.95 -13.70 1.17
N ASN A 13 -13.84 -13.04 1.49
CA ASN A 13 -13.60 -11.67 1.07
C ASN A 13 -13.12 -11.60 -0.38
N ASP A 14 -13.64 -10.62 -1.10
CA ASP A 14 -13.10 -10.16 -2.37
C ASP A 14 -12.10 -8.98 -2.17
N LEU A 15 -11.67 -8.36 -3.28
CA LEU A 15 -10.75 -7.22 -3.21
C LEU A 15 -11.39 -6.00 -2.53
N ASN A 16 -12.70 -5.76 -2.73
CA ASN A 16 -13.38 -4.61 -2.12
C ASN A 16 -13.49 -4.78 -0.60
N ASP A 17 -13.89 -5.98 -0.16
CA ASP A 17 -13.93 -6.32 1.27
C ASP A 17 -12.54 -6.16 1.92
N ASN A 18 -11.48 -6.53 1.20
CA ASN A 18 -10.11 -6.39 1.68
C ASN A 18 -9.68 -4.92 1.77
N MET A 19 -10.09 -4.07 0.81
CA MET A 19 -9.88 -2.62 0.88
C MET A 19 -10.62 -1.99 2.05
N ASP A 20 -11.87 -2.40 2.31
CA ASP A 20 -12.67 -1.93 3.45
C ASP A 20 -11.99 -2.29 4.77
N LEU A 21 -11.63 -3.56 4.95
CA LEU A 21 -10.94 -4.04 6.14
C LEU A 21 -9.62 -3.29 6.39
N THR A 22 -8.85 -3.05 5.34
CA THR A 22 -7.57 -2.36 5.44
C THR A 22 -7.74 -0.89 5.83
N GLU A 23 -8.71 -0.19 5.24
CA GLU A 23 -9.04 1.19 5.59
C GLU A 23 -9.47 1.29 7.07
N ASP A 24 -10.39 0.43 7.49
CA ASP A 24 -10.90 0.39 8.87
C ASP A 24 -9.76 0.08 9.87
N PHE A 25 -8.92 -0.90 9.56
CA PHE A 25 -7.78 -1.27 10.38
C PHE A 25 -6.78 -0.12 10.57
N LEU A 26 -6.40 0.55 9.47
CA LEU A 26 -5.45 1.66 9.53
C LEU A 26 -6.04 2.87 10.27
N LYS A 27 -7.31 3.19 10.04
CA LYS A 27 -8.01 4.25 10.78
C LYS A 27 -8.14 3.93 12.26
N TYR A 28 -8.42 2.66 12.60
CA TYR A 28 -8.47 2.22 13.99
C TYR A 28 -7.12 2.43 14.68
N CYS A 29 -6.02 1.98 14.08
CA CYS A 29 -4.68 2.15 14.65
C CYS A 29 -4.33 3.63 14.86
N CYS A 30 -4.59 4.48 13.85
CA CYS A 30 -4.35 5.91 13.93
C CYS A 30 -5.21 6.59 15.01
N SER A 31 -6.50 6.27 15.08
CA SER A 31 -7.42 6.80 16.10
C SER A 31 -7.00 6.37 17.50
N TYR A 32 -6.66 5.10 17.68
CA TYR A 32 -6.22 4.57 18.97
C TYR A 32 -5.01 5.34 19.53
N ILE A 33 -4.00 5.59 18.68
CA ILE A 33 -2.81 6.34 19.08
C ILE A 33 -3.14 7.80 19.41
N LEU A 34 -4.00 8.45 18.63
CA LEU A 34 -4.44 9.83 18.91
C LEU A 34 -5.18 9.96 20.25
N GLU A 35 -5.92 8.92 20.66
CA GLU A 35 -6.72 8.93 21.87
C GLU A 35 -5.94 8.46 23.11
N ASN A 36 -5.05 7.49 22.97
CA ASN A 36 -4.44 6.78 24.10
C ASN A 36 -2.96 7.09 24.32
N CYS A 37 -2.27 7.73 23.36
CA CYS A 37 -0.83 8.04 23.44
C CYS A 37 -0.57 9.55 23.28
N VAL A 38 -1.39 10.38 23.93
CA VAL A 38 -1.40 11.84 23.73
C VAL A 38 -0.07 12.51 24.12
N GLU A 39 0.50 12.12 25.26
CA GLU A 39 1.75 12.73 25.76
C GLU A 39 2.95 12.30 24.91
N GLU A 40 3.01 11.03 24.51
CA GLU A 40 4.03 10.49 23.63
C GLU A 40 3.97 11.15 22.25
N LEU A 41 2.76 11.29 21.69
CA LEU A 41 2.58 11.98 20.41
C LEU A 41 2.99 13.43 20.47
N LYS A 42 2.68 14.15 21.55
CA LYS A 42 3.10 15.54 21.72
C LYS A 42 4.61 15.67 21.74
N PHE A 43 5.28 14.80 22.49
CA PHE A 43 6.76 14.77 22.53
C PHE A 43 7.35 14.48 21.15
N LEU A 44 6.81 13.49 20.43
CA LEU A 44 7.28 13.08 19.11
C LEU A 44 7.00 14.15 18.04
N ASP A 45 5.87 14.85 18.12
CA ASP A 45 5.52 15.95 17.20
C ASP A 45 6.49 17.13 17.37
N GLU A 46 6.79 17.54 18.63
CA GLU A 46 7.77 18.58 18.93
C GLU A 46 9.18 18.19 18.42
N ARG A 47 9.58 16.93 18.59
CA ARG A 47 10.83 16.39 18.08
C ARG A 47 10.87 16.44 16.55
N SER A 48 9.84 15.91 15.90
CA SER A 48 9.68 15.91 14.43
C SER A 48 9.74 17.32 13.87
N ALA A 49 9.06 18.28 14.50
CA ALA A 49 9.09 19.69 14.10
C ALA A 49 10.50 20.28 14.15
N LYS A 50 11.30 19.95 15.19
CA LYS A 50 12.70 20.38 15.29
C LYS A 50 13.56 19.78 14.17
N GLU A 51 13.43 18.48 13.90
CA GLU A 51 14.15 17.81 12.82
C GLU A 51 13.78 18.41 11.45
N GLN A 52 12.50 18.63 11.19
CA GLN A 52 12.03 19.24 9.94
C GLN A 52 12.54 20.69 9.78
N SER A 53 12.66 21.45 10.87
CA SER A 53 13.17 22.83 10.82
C SER A 53 14.63 22.92 10.33
N GLN A 54 15.41 21.86 10.52
CA GLN A 54 16.82 21.77 10.09
C GLN A 54 16.97 21.40 8.60
N LYS A 55 15.92 20.88 7.96
CA LYS A 55 15.93 20.54 6.55
C LYS A 55 15.70 21.76 5.66
N PRO A 56 16.22 21.75 4.42
CA PRO A 56 15.85 22.74 3.41
C PRO A 56 14.32 22.81 3.23
N GLN A 57 13.79 23.98 2.95
CA GLN A 57 12.33 24.20 2.90
C GLN A 57 11.60 23.30 1.89
N ASN A 58 12.25 22.96 0.78
CA ASN A 58 11.73 22.08 -0.26
C ASN A 58 11.71 20.59 0.13
N GLU A 59 12.41 20.20 1.20
CA GLU A 59 12.50 18.83 1.72
C GLU A 59 11.65 18.60 2.97
N ARG A 60 11.04 19.65 3.50
CA ARG A 60 10.18 19.57 4.70
C ARG A 60 8.86 18.89 4.37
N ASN A 61 8.37 18.08 5.30
CA ASN A 61 7.03 17.56 5.23
C ASN A 61 6.02 18.72 5.27
N LYS A 62 4.92 18.60 4.54
CA LYS A 62 3.87 19.61 4.54
C LYS A 62 3.04 19.62 5.82
N LEU A 63 2.83 18.44 6.39
CA LEU A 63 2.06 18.21 7.60
C LEU A 63 2.99 17.87 8.75
N GLY A 64 2.67 18.32 9.96
CA GLY A 64 3.26 17.83 11.19
C GLY A 64 2.89 16.37 11.46
N LEU A 65 3.49 15.75 12.47
CA LEU A 65 3.24 14.34 12.79
C LEU A 65 1.77 14.10 13.13
N ILE A 66 1.23 14.82 14.10
CA ILE A 66 -0.17 14.68 14.55
C ILE A 66 -1.13 15.04 13.39
N GLU A 67 -0.81 16.05 12.61
CA GLU A 67 -1.61 16.42 11.43
C GLU A 67 -1.64 15.32 10.37
N SER A 68 -0.52 14.61 10.16
CA SER A 68 -0.43 13.49 9.23
C SER A 68 -1.28 12.29 9.68
N ILE A 69 -1.30 12.01 10.99
CA ILE A 69 -2.14 10.94 11.55
C ILE A 69 -3.62 11.31 11.44
N LYS A 70 -4.00 12.55 11.79
CA LYS A 70 -5.36 13.06 11.62
C LYS A 70 -5.81 13.05 10.15
N PHE A 71 -4.92 13.39 9.24
CA PHE A 71 -5.20 13.34 7.81
C PHE A 71 -5.67 11.95 7.35
N VAL A 72 -5.12 10.87 7.92
CA VAL A 72 -5.57 9.51 7.64
C VAL A 72 -6.94 9.22 8.25
N VAL A 73 -7.19 9.64 9.48
CA VAL A 73 -8.46 9.38 10.18
C VAL A 73 -9.62 10.17 9.58
N ASP A 74 -9.40 11.45 9.29
CA ASP A 74 -10.45 12.41 8.93
C ASP A 74 -10.88 12.32 7.46
N ASN A 75 -10.09 11.66 6.61
CA ASN A 75 -10.39 11.58 5.18
C ASN A 75 -10.80 10.17 4.77
N PRO A 76 -11.79 10.01 3.87
CA PRO A 76 -12.03 8.73 3.21
C PRO A 76 -10.84 8.41 2.29
N PHE A 77 -10.49 7.13 2.17
CA PHE A 77 -9.43 6.72 1.26
C PHE A 77 -9.96 6.74 -0.18
N LYS A 78 -9.27 7.44 -1.04
CA LYS A 78 -9.60 7.48 -2.47
C LYS A 78 -9.23 6.14 -3.12
N ARG A 79 -10.22 5.44 -3.65
CA ARG A 79 -10.00 4.21 -4.44
C ARG A 79 -9.83 4.57 -5.90
N LEU A 80 -8.84 3.97 -6.53
CA LEU A 80 -8.39 4.29 -7.88
C LEU A 80 -7.73 3.06 -8.48
N SER A 81 -8.09 2.68 -9.69
CA SER A 81 -7.34 1.64 -10.39
C SER A 81 -5.95 2.14 -10.81
N TYR A 82 -5.00 1.22 -10.95
CA TYR A 82 -3.67 1.55 -11.47
C TYR A 82 -3.74 2.27 -12.83
N THR A 83 -4.65 1.86 -13.71
CA THR A 83 -4.83 2.51 -15.02
C THR A 83 -5.27 3.97 -14.86
N GLU A 84 -6.28 4.23 -14.00
CA GLU A 84 -6.73 5.59 -13.72
C GLU A 84 -5.62 6.44 -13.04
N ALA A 85 -4.79 5.81 -12.21
CA ALA A 85 -3.65 6.49 -11.60
C ALA A 85 -2.62 6.92 -12.66
N ILE A 86 -2.27 6.05 -13.60
CA ILE A 86 -1.38 6.38 -14.72
C ILE A 86 -1.97 7.53 -15.56
N ASP A 87 -3.26 7.45 -15.91
CA ASP A 87 -3.94 8.51 -16.68
C ASP A 87 -3.92 9.84 -15.92
N THR A 88 -4.18 9.80 -14.62
CA THR A 88 -4.12 10.98 -13.74
C THR A 88 -2.72 11.60 -13.73
N LEU A 89 -1.68 10.79 -13.57
CA LEU A 89 -0.29 11.24 -13.57
C LEU A 89 0.11 11.86 -14.93
N LEU A 90 -0.21 11.20 -16.05
CA LEU A 90 0.09 11.68 -17.40
C LEU A 90 -0.62 13.01 -17.71
N ASN A 91 -1.85 13.19 -17.22
CA ASN A 91 -2.61 14.43 -17.42
C ASN A 91 -2.22 15.56 -16.48
N SER A 92 -1.43 15.27 -15.45
CA SER A 92 -1.04 16.23 -14.40
C SER A 92 -0.18 17.38 -14.94
N LYS A 93 -0.29 18.54 -14.28
CA LYS A 93 0.60 19.68 -14.55
C LYS A 93 2.06 19.34 -14.23
N HIS A 94 2.29 18.39 -13.32
CA HIS A 94 3.61 17.97 -12.90
C HIS A 94 4.33 17.22 -14.04
N TYR A 95 3.63 16.25 -14.65
CA TYR A 95 4.11 15.53 -15.82
C TYR A 95 4.37 16.45 -17.01
N LYS A 96 3.40 17.32 -17.36
CA LYS A 96 3.52 18.28 -18.46
C LYS A 96 4.72 19.23 -18.30
N LYS A 97 5.13 19.51 -17.07
CA LYS A 97 6.33 20.32 -16.75
C LYS A 97 7.61 19.48 -16.58
N LYS A 98 7.58 18.19 -16.90
CA LYS A 98 8.71 17.25 -16.80
C LYS A 98 9.37 17.26 -15.40
N LYS A 99 8.55 17.25 -14.34
CA LYS A 99 9.05 17.34 -12.96
C LYS A 99 9.23 15.97 -12.29
N PHE A 100 8.68 14.89 -12.85
CA PHE A 100 8.97 13.54 -12.40
C PHE A 100 10.36 13.13 -12.87
N GLN A 101 11.09 12.45 -11.99
CA GLN A 101 12.42 11.90 -12.27
C GLN A 101 12.32 10.57 -13.03
N PHE A 102 11.30 9.80 -12.72
CA PHE A 102 11.05 8.49 -13.31
C PHE A 102 9.92 8.55 -14.36
N PRO A 103 9.94 7.65 -15.36
CA PRO A 103 8.90 7.60 -16.38
C PRO A 103 7.55 7.21 -15.78
N VAL A 104 6.49 7.77 -16.34
CA VAL A 104 5.10 7.37 -16.05
C VAL A 104 4.60 6.62 -17.26
N GLU A 105 4.47 5.31 -17.15
CA GLU A 105 4.07 4.42 -18.23
C GLU A 105 3.24 3.26 -17.68
N TRP A 106 2.24 2.81 -18.45
CA TRP A 106 1.43 1.67 -18.03
C TRP A 106 2.24 0.37 -18.10
N GLY A 107 2.16 -0.42 -17.04
CA GLY A 107 2.87 -1.71 -16.93
C GLY A 107 4.22 -1.62 -16.22
N VAL A 108 4.57 -0.44 -15.68
CA VAL A 108 5.79 -0.19 -14.90
C VAL A 108 5.41 0.11 -13.45
N ASP A 109 6.22 -0.35 -12.49
CA ASP A 109 5.99 -0.03 -11.07
C ASP A 109 6.03 1.48 -10.83
N LEU A 110 5.04 1.98 -10.10
CA LEU A 110 5.04 3.35 -9.63
C LEU A 110 6.20 3.56 -8.64
N GLN A 111 6.87 4.69 -8.77
CA GLN A 111 7.93 5.08 -7.84
C GLN A 111 7.34 5.95 -6.73
N SER A 112 8.01 6.01 -5.60
CA SER A 112 7.54 6.78 -4.43
C SER A 112 7.20 8.24 -4.74
N GLU A 113 7.81 8.86 -5.75
CA GLU A 113 7.44 10.22 -6.17
C GLU A 113 6.06 10.28 -6.82
N HIS A 114 5.65 9.23 -7.56
CA HIS A 114 4.33 9.12 -8.18
C HIS A 114 3.26 8.90 -7.11
N GLU A 115 3.49 7.97 -6.20
CA GLU A 115 2.61 7.65 -5.07
C GLU A 115 2.37 8.89 -4.19
N ARG A 116 3.44 9.55 -3.78
CA ARG A 116 3.35 10.78 -2.98
C ARG A 116 2.65 11.91 -3.73
N TYR A 117 2.85 12.01 -5.05
CA TYR A 117 2.13 13.00 -5.86
C TYR A 117 0.61 12.76 -5.81
N LEU A 118 0.16 11.51 -5.98
CA LEU A 118 -1.26 11.14 -5.92
C LEU A 118 -1.87 11.51 -4.55
N VAL A 119 -1.20 11.13 -3.45
CA VAL A 119 -1.69 11.39 -2.09
C VAL A 119 -1.65 12.86 -1.71
N GLU A 120 -0.49 13.51 -1.90
CA GLU A 120 -0.21 14.83 -1.30
C GLU A 120 -0.59 16.03 -2.19
N LYS A 121 -0.77 15.83 -3.49
CA LYS A 121 -0.99 16.92 -4.44
C LYS A 121 -2.23 16.77 -5.30
N GLU A 122 -2.54 15.55 -5.71
CA GLU A 122 -3.67 15.33 -6.61
C GLU A 122 -4.96 15.17 -5.82
N PHE A 123 -5.04 14.17 -4.94
CA PHE A 123 -6.26 13.84 -4.21
C PHE A 123 -6.32 14.48 -2.82
N ASN A 124 -5.18 14.77 -2.22
CA ASN A 124 -5.08 15.30 -0.86
C ASN A 124 -5.86 14.45 0.17
N CYS A 125 -5.74 13.15 0.06
CA CYS A 125 -6.26 12.14 0.98
C CYS A 125 -5.43 10.84 0.81
N PRO A 126 -5.50 9.85 1.72
CA PRO A 126 -4.93 8.54 1.49
C PRO A 126 -5.53 7.89 0.25
N VAL A 127 -4.73 7.09 -0.45
CA VAL A 127 -5.15 6.47 -1.73
C VAL A 127 -4.98 4.97 -1.64
N ILE A 128 -5.96 4.22 -2.13
CA ILE A 128 -5.84 2.79 -2.41
C ILE A 128 -5.80 2.63 -3.93
N LEU A 129 -4.68 2.13 -4.41
CA LEU A 129 -4.54 1.73 -5.82
C LEU A 129 -4.91 0.27 -5.97
N SER A 130 -5.69 -0.06 -7.01
CA SER A 130 -6.12 -1.42 -7.29
C SER A 130 -5.88 -1.83 -8.74
N ASP A 131 -6.12 -3.10 -9.04
CA ASP A 131 -6.14 -3.63 -10.41
C ASP A 131 -4.86 -3.35 -11.19
N TYR A 132 -3.76 -3.83 -10.62
CA TYR A 132 -2.42 -3.66 -11.21
C TYR A 132 -2.19 -4.58 -12.41
N PRO A 133 -1.28 -4.21 -13.33
CA PRO A 133 -0.86 -5.09 -14.41
C PRO A 133 -0.32 -6.43 -13.89
N ALA A 134 -0.84 -7.54 -14.44
CA ALA A 134 -0.48 -8.89 -13.98
C ALA A 134 1.03 -9.19 -14.07
N LYS A 135 1.74 -8.54 -14.98
CA LYS A 135 3.18 -8.78 -15.21
C LYS A 135 4.10 -8.23 -14.12
N ILE A 136 3.61 -7.25 -13.34
CA ILE A 136 4.42 -6.60 -12.29
C ILE A 136 3.99 -7.00 -10.88
N LYS A 137 3.04 -7.92 -10.74
CA LYS A 137 2.55 -8.43 -9.46
C LYS A 137 2.76 -9.94 -9.34
N ALA A 138 2.60 -10.48 -8.15
CA ALA A 138 2.89 -11.87 -7.85
C ALA A 138 1.89 -12.85 -8.51
N PHE A 139 2.36 -14.06 -8.80
CA PHE A 139 1.63 -15.11 -9.50
C PHE A 139 0.34 -15.56 -8.82
N TYR A 140 0.26 -15.44 -7.49
CA TYR A 140 -0.86 -15.90 -6.67
C TYR A 140 -2.03 -14.92 -6.56
N MET A 141 -1.91 -13.74 -7.14
CA MET A 141 -2.96 -12.74 -7.14
C MET A 141 -4.02 -13.07 -8.19
N ARG A 142 -5.30 -12.88 -7.84
CA ARG A 142 -6.43 -13.23 -8.70
C ARG A 142 -6.39 -12.44 -10.01
N VAL A 143 -6.37 -13.17 -11.13
CA VAL A 143 -6.44 -12.55 -12.47
C VAL A 143 -7.85 -12.03 -12.71
N ASN A 144 -7.96 -10.75 -13.08
CA ASN A 144 -9.22 -10.11 -13.44
C ASN A 144 -9.77 -10.60 -14.78
N ASP A 145 -11.04 -10.34 -15.05
CA ASP A 145 -11.72 -10.83 -16.26
C ASP A 145 -11.15 -10.25 -17.57
N ASP A 146 -10.41 -9.16 -17.47
CA ASP A 146 -9.68 -8.57 -18.61
C ASP A 146 -8.43 -9.36 -19.04
N ASN A 147 -8.01 -10.33 -18.24
CA ASN A 147 -6.78 -11.12 -18.41
C ASN A 147 -5.48 -10.29 -18.53
N LYS A 148 -5.49 -9.05 -18.09
CA LYS A 148 -4.35 -8.12 -18.14
C LYS A 148 -3.96 -7.62 -16.76
N THR A 149 -4.94 -7.48 -15.89
CA THR A 149 -4.75 -6.99 -14.53
C THR A 149 -5.02 -8.08 -13.50
N VAL A 150 -4.59 -7.83 -12.28
CA VAL A 150 -4.85 -8.67 -11.11
C VAL A 150 -5.50 -7.85 -9.99
N ALA A 151 -6.33 -8.52 -9.19
CA ALA A 151 -7.00 -7.94 -8.04
C ALA A 151 -6.01 -7.69 -6.89
N ALA A 152 -4.99 -6.88 -7.15
CA ALA A 152 -4.03 -6.38 -6.18
C ALA A 152 -4.47 -5.02 -5.63
N MET A 153 -4.00 -4.66 -4.46
CA MET A 153 -4.15 -3.33 -3.90
C MET A 153 -2.88 -2.89 -3.17
N ASP A 154 -2.56 -1.61 -3.25
CA ASP A 154 -1.56 -0.95 -2.43
C ASP A 154 -2.19 0.29 -1.78
N VAL A 155 -1.96 0.47 -0.47
CA VAL A 155 -2.45 1.63 0.28
C VAL A 155 -1.32 2.63 0.44
N LEU A 156 -1.56 3.87 0.02
CA LEU A 156 -0.58 4.94 -0.02
C LEU A 156 -0.87 6.00 1.04
N PHE A 157 0.13 6.29 1.85
CA PHE A 157 0.09 7.31 2.90
C PHE A 157 0.98 8.52 2.58
N PRO A 158 0.67 9.70 3.16
CA PRO A 158 1.49 10.88 2.99
C PRO A 158 2.88 10.68 3.61
N GLY A 159 3.93 11.11 2.91
CA GLY A 159 5.30 11.02 3.39
C GLY A 159 5.96 9.65 3.32
N VAL A 160 5.17 8.57 3.30
CA VAL A 160 5.66 7.17 3.30
C VAL A 160 5.57 6.53 1.92
N GLY A 161 4.48 6.77 1.18
CA GLY A 161 4.11 5.99 0.00
C GLY A 161 3.35 4.72 0.41
N GLU A 162 3.65 3.58 -0.17
CA GLU A 162 3.01 2.30 0.16
C GLU A 162 3.23 1.93 1.63
N ILE A 163 2.12 1.77 2.37
CA ILE A 163 2.08 1.31 3.77
C ILE A 163 1.58 -0.13 3.87
N VAL A 164 0.69 -0.54 2.99
CA VAL A 164 0.09 -1.88 2.94
C VAL A 164 0.03 -2.33 1.49
N GLY A 165 0.40 -3.58 1.24
CA GLY A 165 0.16 -4.28 -0.02
C GLY A 165 -0.75 -5.48 0.20
N GLY A 166 -1.69 -5.74 -0.70
CA GLY A 166 -2.63 -6.84 -0.56
C GLY A 166 -3.21 -7.31 -1.89
N SER A 167 -4.03 -8.35 -1.83
CA SER A 167 -4.77 -8.83 -3.00
C SER A 167 -5.89 -9.78 -2.62
N GLN A 168 -6.86 -9.93 -3.51
CA GLN A 168 -7.61 -11.18 -3.58
C GLN A 168 -6.69 -12.28 -4.13
N ARG A 169 -6.80 -13.49 -3.59
CA ARG A 169 -5.95 -14.62 -3.99
C ARG A 169 -6.58 -15.38 -5.16
N GLU A 170 -5.74 -15.94 -6.01
CA GLU A 170 -6.23 -16.81 -7.09
C GLU A 170 -6.72 -18.15 -6.51
N GLU A 171 -8.04 -18.34 -6.56
CA GLU A 171 -8.70 -19.55 -6.08
C GLU A 171 -8.88 -20.61 -7.18
N ARG A 172 -8.81 -20.22 -8.47
CA ARG A 172 -8.98 -21.12 -9.61
C ARG A 172 -7.68 -21.86 -9.89
N LEU A 173 -7.72 -23.18 -9.64
CA LEU A 173 -6.52 -24.02 -9.74
C LEU A 173 -5.87 -24.00 -11.13
N ASP A 174 -6.67 -24.06 -12.20
CA ASP A 174 -6.20 -24.04 -13.58
C ASP A 174 -5.46 -22.73 -13.92
N VAL A 175 -6.00 -21.61 -13.48
CA VAL A 175 -5.38 -20.27 -13.67
C VAL A 175 -4.08 -20.17 -12.86
N LEU A 176 -4.10 -20.65 -11.61
CA LEU A 176 -2.91 -20.65 -10.75
C LEU A 176 -1.77 -21.52 -11.33
N LEU A 177 -2.12 -22.70 -11.88
CA LEU A 177 -1.15 -23.56 -12.53
C LEU A 177 -0.54 -22.92 -13.80
N ALA A 178 -1.35 -22.25 -14.61
CA ALA A 178 -0.88 -21.51 -15.76
C ALA A 178 0.06 -20.37 -15.35
N LYS A 179 -0.23 -19.67 -14.25
CA LYS A 179 0.63 -18.63 -13.68
C LYS A 179 1.95 -19.20 -13.15
N CYS A 180 1.95 -20.35 -12.50
CA CYS A 180 3.19 -21.01 -12.10
C CYS A 180 4.09 -21.29 -13.31
N GLU A 181 3.53 -21.74 -14.43
CA GLU A 181 4.29 -21.96 -15.66
C GLU A 181 4.83 -20.64 -16.25
N GLU A 182 4.00 -19.59 -16.32
CA GLU A 182 4.41 -18.27 -16.83
C GLU A 182 5.57 -17.68 -16.02
N PHE A 183 5.58 -17.88 -14.70
CA PHE A 183 6.59 -17.36 -13.78
C PHE A 183 7.76 -18.32 -13.56
N ASN A 184 7.80 -19.46 -14.25
CA ASN A 184 8.81 -20.52 -14.10
C ASN A 184 8.96 -21.01 -12.64
N ILE A 185 7.83 -21.22 -11.97
CA ILE A 185 7.79 -21.70 -10.59
C ILE A 185 7.65 -23.23 -10.58
N GLU A 186 8.54 -23.89 -9.86
CA GLU A 186 8.51 -25.35 -9.69
C GLU A 186 7.30 -25.77 -8.84
N LYS A 187 6.35 -26.48 -9.46
CA LYS A 187 5.09 -26.88 -8.81
C LYS A 187 5.31 -27.80 -7.61
N ASP A 188 6.36 -28.59 -7.63
CA ASP A 188 6.70 -29.50 -6.54
C ASP A 188 7.13 -28.79 -5.26
N GLU A 189 7.65 -27.56 -5.35
CA GLU A 189 7.97 -26.73 -4.20
C GLU A 189 6.72 -26.06 -3.59
N LEU A 190 5.65 -25.92 -4.39
CA LEU A 190 4.38 -25.32 -3.99
C LEU A 190 3.23 -26.32 -3.85
N TRP A 191 3.52 -27.62 -3.77
CA TRP A 191 2.49 -28.66 -3.73
C TRP A 191 1.42 -28.40 -2.67
N TRP A 192 1.83 -28.01 -1.46
CA TRP A 192 0.97 -27.70 -0.32
C TRP A 192 0.03 -26.51 -0.61
N TYR A 193 0.51 -25.49 -1.31
CA TYR A 193 -0.28 -24.32 -1.69
C TYR A 193 -1.30 -24.66 -2.79
N LEU A 194 -0.89 -25.47 -3.75
CA LEU A 194 -1.78 -25.95 -4.82
C LEU A 194 -2.86 -26.91 -4.28
N GLU A 195 -2.54 -27.73 -3.28
CA GLU A 195 -3.52 -28.61 -2.63
C GLU A 195 -4.67 -27.84 -1.98
N THR A 196 -4.43 -26.66 -1.42
CA THR A 196 -5.48 -25.82 -0.84
C THR A 196 -6.52 -25.38 -1.88
N ARG A 197 -6.21 -25.44 -3.18
CA ARG A 197 -7.18 -25.19 -4.28
C ARG A 197 -7.76 -26.47 -4.82
N LYS A 198 -7.00 -27.54 -4.81
CA LYS A 198 -7.38 -28.86 -5.33
C LYS A 198 -8.39 -29.57 -4.43
N LEU A 199 -8.25 -29.46 -3.12
CA LEU A 199 -9.09 -30.16 -2.14
C LEU A 199 -10.34 -29.37 -1.74
N GLY A 200 -10.49 -28.17 -2.22
CA GLY A 200 -11.60 -27.27 -1.95
C GLY A 200 -11.10 -25.91 -1.54
N THR A 201 -11.67 -24.87 -2.12
CA THR A 201 -11.27 -23.50 -1.88
C THR A 201 -12.50 -22.58 -1.83
N VAL A 202 -12.29 -21.37 -1.34
CA VAL A 202 -13.26 -20.27 -1.37
C VAL A 202 -12.55 -19.02 -1.86
N PRO A 203 -13.26 -18.01 -2.40
CA PRO A 203 -12.69 -16.68 -2.56
C PRO A 203 -12.10 -16.22 -1.23
N HIS A 204 -10.90 -15.66 -1.23
CA HIS A 204 -10.26 -15.14 -0.05
C HIS A 204 -9.30 -14.03 -0.44
N ALA A 205 -9.10 -13.12 0.49
CA ALA A 205 -8.25 -11.96 0.29
C ALA A 205 -7.48 -11.63 1.57
N GLY A 206 -6.34 -10.99 1.41
CA GLY A 206 -5.52 -10.59 2.53
C GLY A 206 -4.56 -9.49 2.16
N PHE A 207 -3.91 -8.94 3.18
CA PHE A 207 -2.90 -7.91 3.00
C PHE A 207 -1.72 -8.13 3.92
N GLY A 208 -0.59 -7.53 3.57
CA GLY A 208 0.59 -7.46 4.42
C GLY A 208 0.89 -6.00 4.76
N MET A 209 1.07 -5.73 6.05
CA MET A 209 1.52 -4.44 6.54
C MET A 209 2.81 -4.59 7.32
N GLY A 210 3.86 -3.89 6.90
CA GLY A 210 5.11 -3.81 7.67
C GLY A 210 4.88 -3.06 8.98
N PHE A 211 5.08 -3.75 10.12
CA PHE A 211 4.88 -3.16 11.44
C PHE A 211 5.79 -1.94 11.65
N GLU A 212 7.05 -2.04 11.27
CA GLU A 212 8.01 -0.95 11.38
C GLU A 212 7.60 0.27 10.54
N ARG A 213 7.02 0.06 9.35
CA ARG A 213 6.49 1.19 8.54
C ARG A 213 5.38 1.92 9.25
N LEU A 214 4.45 1.19 9.87
CA LEU A 214 3.38 1.81 10.65
C LEU A 214 3.96 2.59 11.83
N VAL A 215 4.89 2.00 12.58
CA VAL A 215 5.54 2.69 13.71
C VAL A 215 6.30 3.93 13.24
N MET A 216 7.03 3.86 12.13
CA MET A 216 7.66 5.06 11.54
C MET A 216 6.65 6.16 11.23
N PHE A 217 5.53 5.80 10.60
CA PHE A 217 4.47 6.76 10.31
C PHE A 217 3.89 7.41 11.57
N LEU A 218 3.59 6.59 12.59
CA LEU A 218 2.98 7.05 13.85
C LEU A 218 3.94 7.83 14.77
N THR A 219 5.24 7.63 14.65
CA THR A 219 6.26 8.26 15.51
C THR A 219 7.05 9.38 14.82
N GLY A 220 6.95 9.49 13.50
CA GLY A 220 7.76 10.41 12.70
C GLY A 220 9.25 10.03 12.65
N MET A 221 9.62 8.81 13.04
CA MET A 221 10.99 8.32 12.93
C MET A 221 11.37 8.13 11.47
N SER A 222 12.57 8.59 11.10
CA SER A 222 13.05 8.54 9.72
C SER A 222 13.87 7.29 9.38
N ASN A 223 14.37 6.59 10.39
CA ASN A 223 15.20 5.40 10.20
C ASN A 223 14.45 4.16 10.71
N ILE A 224 14.22 3.19 9.83
CA ILE A 224 13.52 1.94 10.16
C ILE A 224 14.19 1.14 11.28
N ARG A 225 15.52 1.28 11.45
CA ARG A 225 16.26 0.58 12.52
C ARG A 225 15.90 1.06 13.92
N ASP A 226 15.35 2.26 14.03
CA ASP A 226 15.00 2.87 15.33
C ASP A 226 13.58 2.45 15.79
N VAL A 227 12.86 1.67 14.97
CA VAL A 227 11.49 1.22 15.22
C VAL A 227 11.35 -0.31 15.13
N ILE A 228 12.45 -1.03 15.13
CA ILE A 228 12.47 -2.50 15.23
C ILE A 228 12.04 -2.89 16.63
N PRO A 229 11.04 -3.79 16.82
CA PRO A 229 10.57 -4.24 18.12
C PRO A 229 11.65 -4.94 18.97
#